data_ff403b6074aba162bf8a21919c88dff3
#
_entry.id   ff403b6074aba162bf8a21919c88dff3
#
_cell.length_a   1.000
_cell.length_b   1.000
_cell.length_c   1.000
_cell.angle_alpha   90.00
_cell.angle_beta   90.00
_cell.angle_gamma   90.00
#
_symmetry.space_group_name_H-M   'P 1'
#
loop_
_entity.id
_entity.type
_entity.pdbx_description
1 polymer ?
#
loop_
_entity_poly.entity_id
_entity_poly.type
_entity_poly.pdbx_seq_one_letter_code
_entity_poly.pdbx_strand_id
1 'polypeptide(L)'
;MTMPPNHQPPIATTVTVQRFGPVAPDMPADADVSDAPDISDAPDAVDATDAFDGWRSALTGVFDVSLEPRAAQDFRARIIAHDFGQAVMVDSRAGAQRFRRDGRTIARGGLDHIMIQLYRQGGFSGEAEGRAMTVTPACVNLFDMSRTMQSDAGAFDALTLIVPRMLLMPLLDRPEDLHGLVLGADSAAGRILAGHMESLWAEAARSGQPPGAALIQGTAGLIAGCVRDRIAAAPLPDSEAGAIIRHGLRAGVVSAIHRHIDANLASPELSPQQLMRQFHLSRPTLYRLFEASGGVMNEIRNRRLRRCFADIIDPAHQHRRLADIAYAWGFNDEAGFSRAFRRAFGLSPRDARRAASDGLPAIGDDASEIGPGPRDRALDRWIRHLRAL
;
A
#
# COMPACT_ATOMS: atom_id res chain seq x y z
N MET A 1 -35.74 -30.14 8.14
CA MET A 1 -35.09 -29.72 9.41
C MET A 1 -33.75 -29.11 8.99
N THR A 2 -33.78 -27.81 8.64
CA THR A 2 -32.68 -27.06 8.05
C THR A 2 -31.88 -26.45 9.19
N MET A 3 -30.58 -26.76 9.29
CA MET A 3 -29.67 -26.12 10.26
C MET A 3 -29.57 -24.62 9.98
N PRO A 4 -29.57 -23.76 11.03
CA PRO A 4 -29.34 -22.33 10.86
C PRO A 4 -27.87 -22.07 10.50
N PRO A 5 -27.59 -20.98 9.76
CA PRO A 5 -26.23 -20.63 9.38
C PRO A 5 -25.38 -20.29 10.62
N ASN A 6 -24.19 -20.82 10.60
CA ASN A 6 -23.15 -20.66 11.62
C ASN A 6 -22.85 -19.16 11.86
N HIS A 7 -23.37 -18.59 12.93
CA HIS A 7 -22.99 -17.27 13.41
C HIS A 7 -21.58 -17.36 14.01
N GLN A 8 -20.55 -17.08 13.20
CA GLN A 8 -19.27 -16.71 13.76
C GLN A 8 -19.47 -15.43 14.60
N PRO A 9 -18.98 -15.40 15.85
CA PRO A 9 -19.05 -14.19 16.66
C PRO A 9 -18.26 -13.07 15.95
N PRO A 10 -18.70 -11.80 16.11
CA PRO A 10 -17.99 -10.67 15.52
C PRO A 10 -16.54 -10.67 16.04
N ILE A 11 -15.59 -10.56 15.12
CA ILE A 11 -14.17 -10.45 15.44
C ILE A 11 -13.99 -9.16 16.24
N ALA A 12 -13.59 -9.30 17.50
CA ALA A 12 -13.31 -8.14 18.33
C ALA A 12 -12.20 -7.31 17.72
N THR A 13 -12.38 -5.99 17.64
CA THR A 13 -11.35 -5.07 17.15
C THR A 13 -10.10 -5.24 17.98
N THR A 14 -9.03 -5.74 17.38
CA THR A 14 -7.75 -5.82 18.08
C THR A 14 -7.08 -4.45 17.99
N VAL A 15 -7.04 -3.73 19.09
CA VAL A 15 -6.26 -2.49 19.22
C VAL A 15 -4.82 -2.88 19.56
N THR A 16 -3.88 -2.47 18.75
CA THR A 16 -2.46 -2.66 19.01
C THR A 16 -1.81 -1.31 19.28
N VAL A 17 -1.29 -1.10 20.49
CA VAL A 17 -0.52 0.09 20.84
C VAL A 17 0.93 -0.31 21.02
N GLN A 18 1.83 0.28 20.23
CA GLN A 18 3.28 0.13 20.42
C GLN A 18 3.93 1.50 20.58
N ARG A 19 4.79 1.62 21.59
CA ARG A 19 5.60 2.81 21.86
C ARG A 19 7.06 2.42 21.84
N PHE A 20 7.89 3.25 21.20
CA PHE A 20 9.33 3.07 21.05
C PHE A 20 10.04 4.31 21.60
N GLY A 21 10.99 4.12 22.50
CA GLY A 21 11.77 5.17 23.14
C GLY A 21 11.26 5.63 24.49
N PRO A 22 12.07 6.45 25.21
CA PRO A 22 11.74 6.93 26.53
C PRO A 22 10.46 7.77 26.52
N VAL A 23 9.61 7.58 27.52
CA VAL A 23 8.39 8.37 27.72
C VAL A 23 8.80 9.76 28.18
N ALA A 24 8.56 10.81 27.38
CA ALA A 24 8.72 12.19 27.84
C ALA A 24 7.55 12.55 28.78
N PRO A 25 7.81 13.21 29.92
CA PRO A 25 6.77 13.64 30.84
C PRO A 25 5.79 14.69 30.28
N ASP A 26 6.11 15.35 29.16
CA ASP A 26 5.38 16.51 28.62
C ASP A 26 4.80 16.32 27.21
N MET A 27 4.43 15.13 26.80
CA MET A 27 3.49 15.03 25.70
C MET A 27 2.08 15.21 26.23
N PRO A 28 1.30 16.22 25.75
CA PRO A 28 -0.06 16.42 26.21
C PRO A 28 -0.87 15.13 26.04
N ALA A 29 -1.49 14.71 27.11
CA ALA A 29 -2.32 13.52 27.22
C ALA A 29 -3.71 13.74 26.59
N ASP A 30 -3.82 14.60 25.59
CA ASP A 30 -5.08 14.95 24.92
C ASP A 30 -5.43 13.96 23.82
N ALA A 31 -5.57 12.72 24.20
CA ALA A 31 -6.54 11.84 23.60
C ALA A 31 -7.19 11.14 24.79
N ASP A 32 -8.36 11.63 25.15
CA ASP A 32 -9.28 11.03 26.08
C ASP A 32 -9.64 9.62 25.59
N VAL A 33 -8.84 8.64 25.98
CA VAL A 33 -9.15 7.22 25.94
C VAL A 33 -9.26 6.83 27.40
N SER A 34 -10.39 7.15 27.99
CA SER A 34 -10.64 7.05 29.42
C SER A 34 -10.74 5.64 29.97
N ASP A 35 -10.43 4.57 29.20
CA ASP A 35 -10.50 3.18 29.68
C ASP A 35 -9.44 2.24 29.05
N ALA A 36 -8.27 2.74 28.66
CA ALA A 36 -7.15 1.85 28.42
C ALA A 36 -6.53 1.45 29.77
N PRO A 37 -6.25 0.15 30.04
CA PRO A 37 -5.68 -0.26 31.31
C PRO A 37 -4.41 0.51 31.62
N ASP A 38 -4.31 1.02 32.80
CA ASP A 38 -3.20 1.75 33.36
C ASP A 38 -1.90 0.94 33.22
N ILE A 39 -1.00 1.42 32.34
CA ILE A 39 0.33 0.82 32.16
C ILE A 39 1.33 1.68 32.91
N SER A 40 1.16 1.75 34.24
CA SER A 40 2.12 2.39 35.17
C SER A 40 3.38 1.54 35.41
N ASP A 41 3.41 0.28 34.98
CA ASP A 41 4.56 -0.63 35.10
C ASP A 41 5.30 -0.78 33.77
N ALA A 42 5.88 0.32 33.27
CA ALA A 42 6.85 0.20 32.19
C ALA A 42 8.23 -0.12 32.79
N PRO A 43 8.89 -1.21 32.35
CA PRO A 43 10.26 -1.47 32.75
C PRO A 43 11.18 -0.39 32.19
N ASP A 44 12.28 -0.19 32.93
CA ASP A 44 13.37 0.76 32.76
C ASP A 44 13.72 1.21 31.34
N ALA A 45 14.22 2.44 31.24
CA ALA A 45 14.65 3.17 30.06
C ALA A 45 15.20 2.26 28.95
N VAL A 46 14.36 2.00 27.93
CA VAL A 46 14.80 1.37 26.67
C VAL A 46 15.76 2.34 26.01
N ASP A 47 16.99 1.90 25.70
CA ASP A 47 17.98 2.67 24.96
C ASP A 47 17.34 3.14 23.62
N ALA A 48 17.62 4.38 23.22
CA ALA A 48 17.05 4.95 21.99
C ALA A 48 17.44 4.14 20.75
N THR A 49 18.56 3.42 20.77
CA THR A 49 18.98 2.50 19.72
C THR A 49 18.05 1.29 19.66
N ASP A 50 17.69 0.71 20.80
CA ASP A 50 16.73 -0.39 20.91
C ASP A 50 15.34 0.04 20.46
N ALA A 51 14.96 1.31 20.73
CA ALA A 51 13.69 1.89 20.31
C ALA A 51 13.58 1.98 18.78
N PHE A 52 14.64 2.42 18.11
CA PHE A 52 14.64 2.46 16.64
C PHE A 52 14.70 1.05 16.02
N ASP A 53 15.46 0.14 16.58
CA ASP A 53 15.51 -1.24 16.08
C ASP A 53 14.16 -1.94 16.24
N GLY A 54 13.45 -1.71 17.34
CA GLY A 54 12.06 -2.15 17.53
C GLY A 54 11.11 -1.55 16.48
N TRP A 55 11.21 -0.25 16.24
CA TRP A 55 10.43 0.45 15.20
C TRP A 55 10.72 -0.10 13.80
N ARG A 56 12.00 -0.25 13.45
CA ARG A 56 12.44 -0.81 12.17
C ARG A 56 11.95 -2.25 11.99
N SER A 57 12.05 -3.07 13.05
CA SER A 57 11.54 -4.43 13.07
C SER A 57 10.03 -4.46 12.82
N ALA A 58 9.29 -3.59 13.49
CA ALA A 58 7.84 -3.45 13.36
C ALA A 58 7.39 -3.12 11.93
N LEU A 59 8.19 -2.36 11.18
CA LEU A 59 7.89 -1.98 9.80
C LEU A 59 8.48 -2.93 8.76
N THR A 60 9.20 -3.98 9.18
CA THR A 60 9.79 -4.97 8.28
C THR A 60 8.73 -5.62 7.39
N GLY A 61 8.93 -5.57 6.07
CA GLY A 61 7.93 -6.03 5.08
C GLY A 61 6.97 -4.93 4.60
N VAL A 62 6.82 -3.84 5.35
CA VAL A 62 6.13 -2.62 4.87
C VAL A 62 7.14 -1.66 4.28
N PHE A 63 8.17 -1.30 5.05
CA PHE A 63 9.25 -0.40 4.65
C PHE A 63 10.61 -0.89 5.17
N ASP A 64 11.66 -0.56 4.47
CA ASP A 64 13.00 -0.48 5.00
C ASP A 64 13.19 0.95 5.54
N VAL A 65 13.57 1.07 6.82
CA VAL A 65 13.64 2.35 7.52
C VAL A 65 15.07 2.61 7.96
N SER A 66 15.54 3.85 7.76
CA SER A 66 16.87 4.29 8.20
C SER A 66 16.83 5.69 8.79
N LEU A 67 17.76 5.95 9.70
CA LEU A 67 17.98 7.24 10.34
C LEU A 67 19.35 7.81 10.01
N GLU A 68 19.46 9.12 10.09
CA GLU A 68 20.77 9.74 10.27
C GLU A 68 21.34 9.39 11.67
N PRO A 69 22.64 9.10 11.81
CA PRO A 69 23.20 8.60 13.06
C PRO A 69 22.92 9.45 14.30
N ARG A 70 22.82 10.79 14.13
CA ARG A 70 22.53 11.71 15.22
C ARG A 70 21.06 11.67 15.67
N ALA A 71 20.14 11.31 14.78
CA ALA A 71 18.71 11.23 15.07
C ALA A 71 18.35 9.96 15.86
N ALA A 72 19.24 8.97 15.92
CA ALA A 72 18.99 7.72 16.63
C ALA A 72 18.98 7.89 18.16
N GLN A 73 19.72 8.88 18.70
CA GLN A 73 19.89 9.06 20.16
C GLN A 73 18.60 9.52 20.88
N ASP A 74 17.71 10.24 20.16
CA ASP A 74 16.46 10.77 20.69
C ASP A 74 15.23 10.17 19.96
N PHE A 75 15.38 9.04 19.30
CA PHE A 75 14.29 8.48 18.50
C PHE A 75 13.12 8.05 19.37
N ARG A 76 11.94 8.51 19.00
CA ARG A 76 10.67 8.13 19.61
C ARG A 76 9.67 7.84 18.52
N ALA A 77 8.88 6.81 18.73
CA ALA A 77 7.78 6.51 17.83
C ALA A 77 6.61 5.85 18.58
N ARG A 78 5.42 5.99 18.01
CA ARG A 78 4.20 5.34 18.48
C ARG A 78 3.39 4.87 17.28
N ILE A 79 2.86 3.65 17.37
CA ILE A 79 1.86 3.11 16.46
C ILE A 79 0.65 2.67 17.25
N ILE A 80 -0.53 3.04 16.78
CA ILE A 80 -1.80 2.47 17.21
C ILE A 80 -2.50 1.98 15.96
N ALA A 81 -2.93 0.71 15.94
CA ALA A 81 -3.60 0.12 14.80
C ALA A 81 -4.96 -0.45 15.19
N HIS A 82 -5.97 -0.18 14.36
CA HIS A 82 -7.30 -0.77 14.43
C HIS A 82 -7.53 -1.66 13.21
N ASP A 83 -7.90 -2.91 13.45
CA ASP A 83 -8.28 -3.85 12.43
C ASP A 83 -9.78 -3.70 12.12
N PHE A 84 -10.12 -3.39 10.88
CA PHE A 84 -11.50 -3.23 10.38
C PHE A 84 -12.00 -4.48 9.63
N GLY A 85 -11.33 -5.62 9.78
CA GLY A 85 -11.66 -6.87 9.10
C GLY A 85 -11.28 -6.90 7.61
N GLN A 86 -11.67 -5.91 6.83
CA GLN A 86 -11.33 -5.78 5.40
C GLN A 86 -10.35 -4.63 5.12
N ALA A 87 -9.93 -3.91 6.14
CA ALA A 87 -8.99 -2.80 6.04
C ALA A 87 -8.31 -2.63 7.40
N VAL A 88 -7.21 -1.90 7.41
CA VAL A 88 -6.54 -1.56 8.66
C VAL A 88 -6.27 -0.07 8.69
N MET A 89 -6.48 0.52 9.86
CA MET A 89 -6.20 1.92 10.10
C MET A 89 -5.12 2.07 11.16
N VAL A 90 -4.15 2.93 10.90
CA VAL A 90 -2.96 3.09 11.72
C VAL A 90 -2.73 4.57 12.01
N ASP A 91 -2.65 4.93 13.28
CA ASP A 91 -2.14 6.21 13.76
C ASP A 91 -0.66 6.02 14.10
N SER A 92 0.20 6.84 13.52
CA SER A 92 1.64 6.74 13.71
C SER A 92 2.26 8.12 13.93
N ARG A 93 3.10 8.22 14.97
CA ARG A 93 3.94 9.38 15.23
C ARG A 93 5.38 8.92 15.35
N ALA A 94 6.30 9.59 14.68
CA ALA A 94 7.71 9.25 14.76
C ALA A 94 8.60 10.45 14.44
N GLY A 95 9.87 10.36 14.86
CA GLY A 95 10.93 11.29 14.50
C GLY A 95 11.31 11.23 13.02
N ALA A 96 12.18 12.14 12.62
CA ALA A 96 12.68 12.23 11.25
C ALA A 96 13.38 10.95 10.81
N GLN A 97 13.05 10.44 9.61
CA GLN A 97 13.57 9.18 9.09
C GLN A 97 13.38 9.06 7.58
N ARG A 98 14.12 8.13 7.00
CA ARG A 98 13.98 7.75 5.60
C ARG A 98 13.24 6.44 5.48
N PHE A 99 12.23 6.41 4.60
CA PHE A 99 11.49 5.21 4.22
C PHE A 99 11.87 4.79 2.82
N ARG A 100 12.09 3.49 2.64
CA ARG A 100 12.33 2.90 1.34
C ARG A 100 11.49 1.63 1.19
N ARG A 101 10.84 1.51 0.06
CA ARG A 101 10.16 0.29 -0.36
C ARG A 101 10.69 -0.11 -1.73
N ASP A 102 11.61 -1.04 -1.75
CA ASP A 102 12.20 -1.60 -2.96
C ASP A 102 11.66 -3.00 -3.26
N GLY A 103 12.15 -3.62 -4.35
CA GLY A 103 11.71 -4.95 -4.74
C GLY A 103 11.97 -6.03 -3.67
N ARG A 104 12.98 -5.88 -2.80
CA ARG A 104 13.23 -6.81 -1.69
C ARG A 104 12.18 -6.64 -0.59
N THR A 105 11.87 -5.41 -0.23
CA THR A 105 10.85 -5.09 0.77
C THR A 105 9.48 -5.56 0.30
N ILE A 106 9.15 -5.35 -0.98
CA ILE A 106 7.91 -5.85 -1.59
C ILE A 106 7.85 -7.38 -1.52
N ALA A 107 8.94 -8.07 -1.93
CA ALA A 107 8.99 -9.53 -1.91
C ALA A 107 8.86 -10.11 -0.49
N ARG A 108 9.57 -9.52 0.48
CA ARG A 108 9.52 -9.93 1.89
C ARG A 108 8.14 -9.71 2.49
N GLY A 109 7.55 -8.54 2.20
CA GLY A 109 6.25 -8.12 2.74
C GLY A 109 5.09 -8.90 2.15
N GLY A 110 5.12 -9.23 0.86
CA GLY A 110 4.00 -9.86 0.16
C GLY A 110 2.72 -9.00 0.12
N LEU A 111 2.82 -7.70 0.43
CA LEU A 111 1.68 -6.79 0.50
C LEU A 111 1.50 -6.08 -0.85
N ASP A 112 0.32 -6.24 -1.44
CA ASP A 112 -0.09 -5.59 -2.69
C ASP A 112 -1.27 -4.60 -2.49
N HIS A 113 -1.47 -4.16 -1.26
CA HIS A 113 -2.55 -3.28 -0.83
C HIS A 113 -2.35 -1.84 -1.33
N ILE A 114 -3.39 -1.03 -1.16
CA ILE A 114 -3.33 0.41 -1.36
C ILE A 114 -3.24 1.08 0.01
N MET A 115 -2.23 1.91 0.17
CA MET A 115 -2.00 2.70 1.37
C MET A 115 -2.42 4.14 1.11
N ILE A 116 -3.29 4.67 1.95
CA ILE A 116 -3.79 6.05 1.94
C ILE A 116 -3.33 6.70 3.23
N GLN A 117 -2.56 7.78 3.15
CA GLN A 117 -1.99 8.44 4.32
C GLN A 117 -2.40 9.90 4.38
N LEU A 118 -2.96 10.31 5.50
CA LEU A 118 -3.18 11.70 5.89
C LEU A 118 -2.05 12.12 6.82
N TYR A 119 -1.27 13.12 6.44
CA TYR A 119 -0.30 13.76 7.32
C TYR A 119 -0.98 14.87 8.11
N ARG A 120 -1.17 14.67 9.42
CA ARG A 120 -1.72 15.68 10.32
C ARG A 120 -0.68 16.75 10.62
N GLN A 121 0.58 16.31 10.85
CA GLN A 121 1.73 17.16 11.08
C GLN A 121 2.95 16.62 10.34
N GLY A 122 3.92 17.50 10.06
CA GLY A 122 5.10 17.14 9.32
C GLY A 122 4.83 16.92 7.83
N GLY A 123 5.53 15.98 7.26
CA GLY A 123 5.44 15.65 5.83
C GLY A 123 6.72 15.00 5.34
N PHE A 124 6.83 14.83 4.03
CA PHE A 124 8.03 14.26 3.41
C PHE A 124 8.24 14.79 2.01
N SER A 125 9.48 14.68 1.54
CA SER A 125 9.84 14.76 0.14
C SER A 125 10.33 13.39 -0.31
N GLY A 126 10.01 12.99 -1.55
CA GLY A 126 10.38 11.67 -2.02
C GLY A 126 10.03 11.42 -3.47
N GLU A 127 10.02 10.17 -3.83
CA GLU A 127 9.64 9.73 -5.18
C GLU A 127 8.85 8.42 -5.17
N ALA A 128 7.98 8.28 -6.13
CA ALA A 128 7.22 7.07 -6.43
C ALA A 128 7.51 6.65 -7.87
N GLU A 129 8.28 5.56 -8.05
CA GLU A 129 8.79 5.09 -9.37
C GLU A 129 9.40 6.23 -10.20
N GLY A 130 10.30 7.03 -9.58
CA GLY A 130 11.02 8.14 -10.23
C GLY A 130 10.21 9.42 -10.41
N ARG A 131 8.95 9.47 -9.97
CA ARG A 131 8.16 10.71 -9.93
C ARG A 131 8.34 11.39 -8.60
N ALA A 132 8.94 12.58 -8.61
CA ALA A 132 9.10 13.38 -7.40
C ALA A 132 7.75 13.77 -6.81
N MET A 133 7.67 13.75 -5.48
CA MET A 133 6.48 14.15 -4.73
C MET A 133 6.85 14.83 -3.42
N THR A 134 5.98 15.75 -3.01
CA THR A 134 6.09 16.43 -1.71
C THR A 134 4.73 16.35 -1.02
N VAL A 135 4.74 15.95 0.23
CA VAL A 135 3.56 15.88 1.09
C VAL A 135 3.76 16.85 2.24
N THR A 136 2.76 17.70 2.46
CA THR A 136 2.72 18.70 3.54
C THR A 136 1.55 18.38 4.48
N PRO A 137 1.43 19.06 5.64
CA PRO A 137 0.32 18.83 6.56
C PRO A 137 -1.06 18.97 5.89
N ALA A 138 -2.01 18.18 6.35
CA ALA A 138 -3.37 18.05 5.86
C ALA A 138 -3.51 17.52 4.41
N CYS A 139 -2.41 17.12 3.76
CA CYS A 139 -2.45 16.40 2.48
C CYS A 139 -2.72 14.92 2.69
N VAL A 140 -3.44 14.32 1.74
CA VAL A 140 -3.60 12.87 1.65
C VAL A 140 -2.81 12.35 0.47
N ASN A 141 -1.95 11.37 0.69
CA ASN A 141 -1.19 10.72 -0.37
C ASN A 141 -1.57 9.24 -0.49
N LEU A 142 -1.43 8.69 -1.70
CA LEU A 142 -1.78 7.32 -2.01
C LEU A 142 -0.60 6.55 -2.59
N PHE A 143 -0.39 5.33 -2.07
CA PHE A 143 0.64 4.42 -2.56
C PHE A 143 0.06 3.04 -2.89
N ASP A 144 0.47 2.53 -4.03
CA ASP A 144 0.34 1.12 -4.39
C ASP A 144 1.52 0.36 -3.77
N MET A 145 1.26 -0.50 -2.78
CA MET A 145 2.30 -1.22 -2.04
C MET A 145 2.99 -2.32 -2.86
N SER A 146 2.50 -2.63 -4.06
CA SER A 146 3.20 -3.49 -5.02
C SER A 146 4.28 -2.75 -5.83
N ARG A 147 4.47 -1.45 -5.59
CA ARG A 147 5.35 -0.56 -6.36
C ARG A 147 6.42 0.07 -5.46
N THR A 148 7.52 0.51 -6.09
CA THR A 148 8.66 1.07 -5.37
C THR A 148 8.44 2.54 -5.03
N MET A 149 8.90 2.93 -3.83
CA MET A 149 8.92 4.32 -3.39
C MET A 149 10.05 4.58 -2.42
N GLN A 150 10.45 5.83 -2.28
CA GLN A 150 11.32 6.29 -1.21
C GLN A 150 10.89 7.69 -0.75
N SER A 151 11.10 8.00 0.53
CA SER A 151 10.81 9.31 1.09
C SER A 151 11.73 9.66 2.25
N ASP A 152 12.06 10.94 2.35
CA ASP A 152 12.74 11.55 3.47
C ASP A 152 11.71 12.34 4.28
N ALA A 153 11.30 11.81 5.41
CA ALA A 153 10.30 12.41 6.29
C ALA A 153 10.97 13.17 7.44
N GLY A 154 10.46 14.35 7.76
CA GLY A 154 10.70 15.00 9.04
C GLY A 154 9.97 14.27 10.18
N ALA A 155 9.97 14.85 11.39
CA ALA A 155 9.07 14.37 12.43
C ALA A 155 7.61 14.52 11.94
N PHE A 156 6.77 13.49 12.19
CA PHE A 156 5.42 13.45 11.63
C PHE A 156 4.39 12.86 12.57
N ASP A 157 3.14 13.23 12.31
CA ASP A 157 1.91 12.60 12.80
C ASP A 157 1.06 12.25 11.57
N ALA A 158 0.79 10.96 11.37
CA ALA A 158 0.08 10.48 10.19
C ALA A 158 -0.94 9.41 10.52
N LEU A 159 -2.10 9.53 9.88
CA LEU A 159 -3.16 8.55 9.90
C LEU A 159 -3.13 7.78 8.57
N THR A 160 -3.00 6.47 8.64
CA THR A 160 -2.86 5.60 7.47
C THR A 160 -4.02 4.62 7.40
N LEU A 161 -4.69 4.56 6.26
CA LEU A 161 -5.68 3.53 5.93
C LEU A 161 -5.07 2.60 4.88
N ILE A 162 -5.09 1.29 5.13
CA ILE A 162 -4.61 0.26 4.21
C ILE A 162 -5.80 -0.58 3.78
N VAL A 163 -6.06 -0.61 2.48
CA VAL A 163 -7.18 -1.35 1.89
C VAL A 163 -6.69 -2.38 0.88
N PRO A 164 -7.33 -3.55 0.78
CA PRO A 164 -7.01 -4.53 -0.25
C PRO A 164 -7.17 -3.93 -1.65
N ARG A 165 -6.25 -4.27 -2.54
CA ARG A 165 -6.27 -3.86 -3.94
C ARG A 165 -7.60 -4.16 -4.62
N MET A 166 -8.19 -5.32 -4.34
CA MET A 166 -9.42 -5.76 -4.98
C MET A 166 -10.65 -4.93 -4.59
N LEU A 167 -10.62 -4.19 -3.49
CA LEU A 167 -11.71 -3.27 -3.12
C LEU A 167 -11.65 -1.94 -3.87
N LEU A 168 -10.46 -1.44 -4.19
CA LEU A 168 -10.29 -0.10 -4.76
C LEU A 168 -10.02 -0.12 -6.27
N MET A 169 -9.14 -1.00 -6.76
CA MET A 169 -8.70 -0.97 -8.15
C MET A 169 -9.82 -1.13 -9.19
N PRO A 170 -10.86 -1.97 -8.97
CA PRO A 170 -11.98 -2.07 -9.91
C PRO A 170 -12.80 -0.79 -10.05
N LEU A 171 -12.72 0.10 -9.05
CA LEU A 171 -13.44 1.37 -9.01
C LEU A 171 -12.69 2.51 -9.71
N LEU A 172 -11.43 2.30 -10.09
CA LEU A 172 -10.57 3.31 -10.71
C LEU A 172 -10.52 3.13 -12.23
N ASP A 173 -10.69 4.23 -12.95
CA ASP A 173 -10.55 4.25 -14.40
C ASP A 173 -9.07 4.11 -14.84
N ARG A 174 -8.16 4.65 -14.02
CA ARG A 174 -6.71 4.68 -14.27
C ARG A 174 -5.95 4.30 -13.00
N PRO A 175 -5.98 3.01 -12.61
CA PRO A 175 -5.36 2.55 -11.38
C PRO A 175 -3.84 2.80 -11.32
N GLU A 176 -3.16 2.92 -12.47
CA GLU A 176 -1.74 3.22 -12.58
C GLU A 176 -1.38 4.64 -12.09
N ASP A 177 -2.30 5.59 -12.13
CA ASP A 177 -2.08 6.97 -11.73
C ASP A 177 -2.20 7.19 -10.21
N LEU A 178 -2.72 6.19 -9.49
CA LEU A 178 -2.89 6.28 -8.05
C LEU A 178 -1.56 6.36 -7.30
N HIS A 179 -0.52 5.64 -7.75
CA HIS A 179 0.74 5.53 -7.03
C HIS A 179 1.50 6.85 -7.01
N GLY A 180 1.75 7.40 -5.83
CA GLY A 180 2.37 8.72 -5.65
C GLY A 180 1.42 9.89 -5.90
N LEU A 181 0.09 9.66 -5.93
CA LEU A 181 -0.89 10.73 -6.01
C LEU A 181 -0.96 11.48 -4.69
N VAL A 182 -0.98 12.82 -4.76
CA VAL A 182 -1.18 13.70 -3.61
C VAL A 182 -2.45 14.51 -3.82
N LEU A 183 -3.36 14.42 -2.85
CA LEU A 183 -4.55 15.25 -2.74
C LEU A 183 -4.20 16.40 -1.77
N GLY A 184 -4.08 17.61 -2.31
CA GLY A 184 -3.70 18.79 -1.54
C GLY A 184 -4.76 19.18 -0.51
N ALA A 185 -4.33 19.81 0.58
CA ALA A 185 -5.21 20.33 1.62
C ALA A 185 -6.17 21.40 1.11
N ASP A 186 -5.81 22.08 0.04
CA ASP A 186 -6.59 23.11 -0.65
C ASP A 186 -7.65 22.53 -1.61
N SER A 187 -7.55 21.25 -1.97
CA SER A 187 -8.52 20.58 -2.84
C SER A 187 -9.75 20.09 -2.08
N ALA A 188 -10.91 20.10 -2.73
CA ALA A 188 -12.13 19.55 -2.15
C ALA A 188 -11.96 18.04 -1.85
N ALA A 189 -11.40 17.29 -2.79
CA ALA A 189 -11.12 15.86 -2.65
C ALA A 189 -10.22 15.58 -1.44
N GLY A 190 -9.14 16.36 -1.26
CA GLY A 190 -8.22 16.22 -0.12
C GLY A 190 -8.93 16.45 1.22
N ARG A 191 -9.68 17.55 1.35
CA ARG A 191 -10.42 17.85 2.59
C ARG A 191 -11.50 16.82 2.92
N ILE A 192 -12.26 16.38 1.92
CA ILE A 192 -13.32 15.37 2.11
C ILE A 192 -12.71 14.05 2.59
N LEU A 193 -11.64 13.58 1.92
CA LEU A 193 -11.01 12.32 2.27
C LEU A 193 -10.32 12.39 3.64
N ALA A 194 -9.63 13.50 3.94
CA ALA A 194 -9.02 13.72 5.25
C ALA A 194 -10.08 13.70 6.37
N GLY A 195 -11.18 14.43 6.23
CA GLY A 195 -12.27 14.46 7.21
C GLY A 195 -12.93 13.08 7.39
N HIS A 196 -13.09 12.31 6.31
CA HIS A 196 -13.59 10.95 6.39
C HIS A 196 -12.64 10.01 7.16
N MET A 197 -11.34 10.09 6.89
CA MET A 197 -10.34 9.30 7.62
C MET A 197 -10.33 9.63 9.12
N GLU A 198 -10.39 10.92 9.47
CA GLU A 198 -10.49 11.33 10.88
C GLU A 198 -11.77 10.80 11.55
N SER A 199 -12.90 10.85 10.85
CA SER A 199 -14.17 10.34 11.37
C SER A 199 -14.14 8.82 11.59
N LEU A 200 -13.54 8.07 10.66
CA LEU A 200 -13.36 6.62 10.82
C LEU A 200 -12.47 6.29 12.03
N TRP A 201 -11.39 7.04 12.21
CA TRP A 201 -10.48 6.86 13.34
C TRP A 201 -11.18 7.15 14.68
N ALA A 202 -11.85 8.30 14.77
CA ALA A 202 -12.56 8.70 16.00
C ALA A 202 -13.64 7.68 16.37
N GLU A 203 -14.37 7.13 15.38
CA GLU A 203 -15.39 6.11 15.63
C GLU A 203 -14.78 4.80 16.12
N ALA A 204 -13.69 4.34 15.51
CA ALA A 204 -13.00 3.12 15.93
C ALA A 204 -12.46 3.24 17.35
N ALA A 205 -11.89 4.40 17.70
CA ALA A 205 -11.40 4.67 19.05
C ALA A 205 -12.53 4.73 20.10
N ARG A 206 -13.72 5.25 19.72
CA ARG A 206 -14.87 5.40 20.62
C ARG A 206 -15.64 4.10 20.84
N SER A 207 -15.90 3.35 19.75
CA SER A 207 -16.79 2.17 19.81
C SER A 207 -16.07 0.89 20.22
N GLY A 208 -14.74 0.84 20.07
CA GLY A 208 -13.97 -0.40 20.25
C GLY A 208 -14.37 -1.53 19.28
N GLN A 209 -15.22 -1.23 18.28
CA GLN A 209 -15.70 -2.20 17.29
C GLN A 209 -15.34 -1.74 15.88
N PRO A 210 -14.99 -2.68 14.97
CA PRO A 210 -14.70 -2.32 13.59
C PRO A 210 -15.96 -1.81 12.89
N PRO A 211 -15.84 -0.82 12.00
CA PRO A 211 -16.92 -0.45 11.11
C PRO A 211 -17.29 -1.66 10.23
N GLY A 212 -18.58 -1.82 9.95
CA GLY A 212 -19.06 -2.92 9.13
C GLY A 212 -18.47 -2.91 7.72
N ALA A 213 -18.39 -4.08 7.09
CA ALA A 213 -17.84 -4.26 5.74
C ALA A 213 -18.43 -3.31 4.68
N ALA A 214 -19.74 -3.01 4.78
CA ALA A 214 -20.41 -2.06 3.90
C ALA A 214 -19.84 -0.64 3.99
N LEU A 215 -19.40 -0.21 5.18
CA LEU A 215 -18.77 1.11 5.37
C LEU A 215 -17.38 1.14 4.73
N ILE A 216 -16.61 0.05 4.82
CA ILE A 216 -15.30 -0.05 4.18
C ILE A 216 -15.44 -0.05 2.65
N GLN A 217 -16.45 -0.72 2.10
CA GLN A 217 -16.76 -0.65 0.66
C GLN A 217 -17.17 0.77 0.24
N GLY A 218 -18.00 1.46 1.03
CA GLY A 218 -18.35 2.87 0.82
C GLY A 218 -17.13 3.78 0.85
N THR A 219 -16.19 3.52 1.78
CA THR A 219 -14.90 4.23 1.86
C THR A 219 -14.07 4.03 0.60
N ALA A 220 -13.98 2.82 0.06
CA ALA A 220 -13.30 2.56 -1.21
C ALA A 220 -13.93 3.34 -2.38
N GLY A 221 -15.27 3.44 -2.41
CA GLY A 221 -16.01 4.27 -3.36
C GLY A 221 -15.67 5.76 -3.24
N LEU A 222 -15.60 6.28 -2.02
CA LEU A 222 -15.20 7.67 -1.76
C LEU A 222 -13.76 7.94 -2.21
N ILE A 223 -12.81 7.06 -1.86
CA ILE A 223 -11.41 7.18 -2.31
C ILE A 223 -11.35 7.22 -3.84
N ALA A 224 -12.04 6.30 -4.51
CA ALA A 224 -12.08 6.27 -5.98
C ALA A 224 -12.66 7.57 -6.58
N GLY A 225 -13.70 8.14 -5.96
CA GLY A 225 -14.27 9.44 -6.33
C GLY A 225 -13.24 10.57 -6.22
N CYS A 226 -12.56 10.67 -5.09
CA CYS A 226 -11.53 11.69 -4.84
C CYS A 226 -10.33 11.55 -5.80
N VAL A 227 -9.91 10.32 -6.10
CA VAL A 227 -8.84 10.06 -7.08
C VAL A 227 -9.24 10.51 -8.48
N ARG A 228 -10.47 10.18 -8.91
CA ARG A 228 -11.00 10.61 -10.23
C ARG A 228 -11.09 12.13 -10.34
N ASP A 229 -11.61 12.79 -9.31
CA ASP A 229 -11.72 14.26 -9.26
C ASP A 229 -10.34 14.91 -9.40
N ARG A 230 -9.34 14.43 -8.68
CA ARG A 230 -7.95 14.95 -8.75
C ARG A 230 -7.30 14.73 -10.12
N ILE A 231 -7.52 13.58 -10.73
CA ILE A 231 -7.00 13.28 -12.08
C ILE A 231 -7.68 14.15 -13.13
N ALA A 232 -8.99 14.37 -13.00
CA ALA A 232 -9.76 15.25 -13.90
C ALA A 232 -9.37 16.72 -13.75
N ALA A 233 -9.02 17.17 -12.55
CA ALA A 233 -8.59 18.55 -12.26
C ALA A 233 -7.15 18.87 -12.69
N ALA A 234 -6.38 17.88 -13.16
CA ALA A 234 -5.04 18.13 -13.70
C ALA A 234 -5.17 19.07 -14.93
N PRO A 235 -4.33 20.13 -15.05
CA PRO A 235 -4.44 21.08 -16.14
C PRO A 235 -4.36 20.35 -17.48
N LEU A 236 -5.39 20.50 -18.29
CA LEU A 236 -5.37 20.09 -19.69
C LEU A 236 -4.56 21.13 -20.46
N PRO A 237 -3.68 20.74 -21.39
CA PRO A 237 -3.13 21.71 -22.34
C PRO A 237 -4.30 22.38 -23.07
N ASP A 238 -4.22 23.71 -23.13
CA ASP A 238 -5.22 24.63 -23.62
C ASP A 238 -6.04 24.11 -24.81
N SER A 239 -7.31 23.87 -24.62
CA SER A 239 -8.44 24.22 -25.48
C SER A 239 -9.78 23.58 -25.04
N GLU A 240 -10.72 24.43 -24.63
CA GLU A 240 -12.19 24.42 -24.72
C GLU A 240 -13.03 23.12 -24.51
N ALA A 241 -14.29 23.29 -24.14
CA ALA A 241 -15.33 22.30 -23.81
C ALA A 241 -15.33 20.98 -24.64
N GLY A 242 -14.90 21.03 -25.90
CA GLY A 242 -14.66 19.85 -26.73
C GLY A 242 -13.52 18.95 -26.25
N ALA A 243 -12.58 19.45 -25.44
CA ALA A 243 -11.50 18.69 -24.85
C ALA A 243 -12.00 17.88 -23.64
N ILE A 244 -12.95 18.39 -22.86
CA ILE A 244 -13.53 17.70 -21.68
C ILE A 244 -14.28 16.45 -22.13
N ILE A 245 -15.10 16.54 -23.16
CA ILE A 245 -15.84 15.40 -23.70
C ILE A 245 -14.86 14.37 -24.32
N ARG A 246 -13.89 14.84 -25.10
CA ARG A 246 -12.84 13.96 -25.66
C ARG A 246 -11.96 13.33 -24.59
N HIS A 247 -11.67 14.05 -23.50
CA HIS A 247 -10.88 13.54 -22.38
C HIS A 247 -11.65 12.46 -21.60
N GLY A 248 -12.93 12.69 -21.30
CA GLY A 248 -13.80 11.70 -20.67
C GLY A 248 -13.98 10.43 -21.50
N LEU A 249 -14.22 10.58 -22.81
CA LEU A 249 -14.29 9.46 -23.75
C LEU A 249 -12.93 8.74 -23.86
N ARG A 250 -11.81 9.50 -23.89
CA ARG A 250 -10.46 8.94 -23.93
C ARG A 250 -10.14 8.17 -22.64
N ALA A 251 -10.47 8.69 -21.46
CA ALA A 251 -10.29 8.02 -20.18
C ALA A 251 -11.12 6.72 -20.12
N GLY A 252 -12.37 6.75 -20.55
CA GLY A 252 -13.23 5.57 -20.63
C GLY A 252 -12.67 4.49 -21.57
N VAL A 253 -12.15 4.87 -22.73
CA VAL A 253 -11.52 3.95 -23.68
C VAL A 253 -10.24 3.35 -23.08
N VAL A 254 -9.37 4.16 -22.46
CA VAL A 254 -8.13 3.68 -21.81
C VAL A 254 -8.48 2.72 -20.68
N SER A 255 -9.46 3.02 -19.85
CA SER A 255 -9.94 2.13 -18.79
C SER A 255 -10.47 0.80 -19.33
N ALA A 256 -11.25 0.83 -20.41
CA ALA A 256 -11.74 -0.38 -21.06
C ALA A 256 -10.59 -1.23 -21.63
N ILE A 257 -9.57 -0.59 -22.23
CA ILE A 257 -8.37 -1.27 -22.73
C ILE A 257 -7.60 -1.90 -21.55
N HIS A 258 -7.41 -1.20 -20.45
CA HIS A 258 -6.72 -1.73 -19.26
C HIS A 258 -7.45 -2.95 -18.70
N ARG A 259 -8.77 -2.90 -18.51
CA ARG A 259 -9.56 -4.06 -18.08
C ARG A 259 -9.41 -5.24 -19.04
N HIS A 260 -9.42 -4.99 -20.33
CA HIS A 260 -9.23 -6.04 -21.34
C HIS A 260 -7.82 -6.64 -21.26
N ILE A 261 -6.78 -5.80 -21.11
CA ILE A 261 -5.41 -6.25 -20.91
C ILE A 261 -5.32 -7.15 -19.68
N ASP A 262 -5.85 -6.69 -18.52
CA ASP A 262 -5.79 -7.43 -17.26
C ASP A 262 -6.51 -8.79 -17.32
N ALA A 263 -7.66 -8.84 -18.00
CA ALA A 263 -8.42 -10.07 -18.21
C ALA A 263 -7.72 -11.06 -19.16
N ASN A 264 -6.79 -10.59 -20.01
CA ASN A 264 -6.15 -11.39 -21.06
C ASN A 264 -4.62 -11.49 -20.92
N LEU A 265 -4.03 -11.11 -19.77
CA LEU A 265 -2.58 -11.06 -19.57
C LEU A 265 -1.87 -12.37 -19.88
N ALA A 266 -2.48 -13.51 -19.55
CA ALA A 266 -1.94 -14.83 -19.82
C ALA A 266 -2.10 -15.27 -21.29
N SER A 267 -2.94 -14.58 -22.07
CA SER A 267 -3.18 -14.95 -23.47
C SER A 267 -1.96 -14.62 -24.35
N PRO A 268 -1.48 -15.58 -25.16
CA PRO A 268 -0.42 -15.31 -26.15
C PRO A 268 -0.88 -14.38 -27.28
N GLU A 269 -2.19 -14.25 -27.49
CA GLU A 269 -2.78 -13.41 -28.53
C GLU A 269 -2.83 -11.94 -28.14
N LEU A 270 -2.64 -11.62 -26.84
CA LEU A 270 -2.68 -10.24 -26.37
C LEU A 270 -1.54 -9.43 -27.01
N SER A 271 -1.92 -8.58 -27.94
CA SER A 271 -1.01 -7.79 -28.77
C SER A 271 -1.63 -6.43 -29.12
N PRO A 272 -0.82 -5.43 -29.53
CA PRO A 272 -1.36 -4.16 -30.02
C PRO A 272 -2.35 -4.34 -31.18
N GLN A 273 -2.12 -5.32 -32.06
CA GLN A 273 -3.01 -5.62 -33.19
C GLN A 273 -4.37 -6.12 -32.73
N GLN A 274 -4.41 -6.98 -31.70
CA GLN A 274 -5.66 -7.42 -31.07
C GLN A 274 -6.40 -6.24 -30.44
N LEU A 275 -5.71 -5.39 -29.66
CA LEU A 275 -6.31 -4.20 -29.05
C LEU A 275 -6.87 -3.23 -30.08
N MET A 276 -6.14 -2.97 -31.17
CA MET A 276 -6.63 -2.13 -32.28
C MET A 276 -7.92 -2.68 -32.87
N ARG A 277 -8.00 -3.99 -33.11
CA ARG A 277 -9.22 -4.65 -33.64
C ARG A 277 -10.37 -4.59 -32.63
N GLN A 278 -10.10 -4.94 -31.38
CA GLN A 278 -11.11 -5.02 -30.32
C GLN A 278 -11.75 -3.66 -30.00
N PHE A 279 -10.95 -2.59 -30.02
CA PHE A 279 -11.41 -1.24 -29.64
C PHE A 279 -11.57 -0.32 -30.85
N HIS A 280 -11.47 -0.84 -32.07
CA HIS A 280 -11.59 -0.07 -33.32
C HIS A 280 -10.66 1.15 -33.36
N LEU A 281 -9.41 0.99 -32.89
CA LEU A 281 -8.42 2.06 -32.80
C LEU A 281 -7.40 1.98 -33.92
N SER A 282 -7.01 3.14 -34.47
CA SER A 282 -5.83 3.23 -35.31
C SER A 282 -4.54 3.05 -34.50
N ARG A 283 -3.48 2.59 -35.15
CA ARG A 283 -2.15 2.43 -34.53
C ARG A 283 -1.67 3.73 -33.86
N PRO A 284 -1.68 4.91 -34.51
CA PRO A 284 -1.27 6.16 -33.88
C PRO A 284 -2.10 6.50 -32.64
N THR A 285 -3.40 6.24 -32.67
CA THR A 285 -4.29 6.49 -31.54
C THR A 285 -3.94 5.61 -30.34
N LEU A 286 -3.77 4.28 -30.55
CA LEU A 286 -3.40 3.37 -29.49
C LEU A 286 -2.05 3.75 -28.85
N TYR A 287 -1.02 4.01 -29.66
CA TYR A 287 0.30 4.37 -29.14
C TYR A 287 0.30 5.71 -28.38
N ARG A 288 -0.45 6.70 -28.85
CA ARG A 288 -0.62 7.98 -28.15
C ARG A 288 -1.37 7.84 -26.81
N LEU A 289 -2.32 6.88 -26.71
CA LEU A 289 -3.02 6.60 -25.45
C LEU A 289 -2.06 6.06 -24.37
N PHE A 290 -1.03 5.33 -24.76
CA PHE A 290 -0.05 4.68 -23.88
C PHE A 290 1.35 5.33 -23.90
N GLU A 291 1.48 6.54 -24.45
CA GLU A 291 2.76 7.25 -24.54
C GLU A 291 3.39 7.47 -23.16
N ALA A 292 2.60 7.87 -22.18
CA ALA A 292 3.05 8.05 -20.79
C ALA A 292 3.58 6.77 -20.13
N SER A 293 3.13 5.59 -20.56
CA SER A 293 3.60 4.29 -20.07
C SER A 293 4.79 3.74 -20.89
N GLY A 294 5.35 4.54 -21.80
CA GLY A 294 6.38 4.08 -22.74
C GLY A 294 5.86 3.15 -23.84
N GLY A 295 4.56 3.23 -24.13
CA GLY A 295 3.86 2.47 -25.17
C GLY A 295 3.11 1.23 -24.66
N VAL A 296 2.12 0.82 -25.44
CA VAL A 296 1.18 -0.26 -25.06
C VAL A 296 1.87 -1.61 -24.81
N MET A 297 2.95 -1.93 -25.53
CA MET A 297 3.72 -3.17 -25.31
C MET A 297 4.45 -3.14 -23.97
N ASN A 298 4.96 -1.97 -23.58
CA ASN A 298 5.61 -1.80 -22.29
C ASN A 298 4.59 -1.91 -21.15
N GLU A 299 3.39 -1.37 -21.33
CA GLU A 299 2.27 -1.51 -20.40
C GLU A 299 1.90 -2.99 -20.18
N ILE A 300 1.67 -3.75 -21.26
CA ILE A 300 1.37 -5.19 -21.19
C ILE A 300 2.51 -5.93 -20.46
N ARG A 301 3.78 -5.65 -20.84
CA ARG A 301 4.95 -6.28 -20.24
C ARG A 301 5.03 -6.00 -18.72
N ASN A 302 4.83 -4.75 -18.31
CA ASN A 302 4.90 -4.35 -16.90
C ASN A 302 3.80 -5.02 -16.07
N ARG A 303 2.59 -5.12 -16.61
CA ARG A 303 1.48 -5.84 -15.95
C ARG A 303 1.77 -7.33 -15.82
N ARG A 304 2.30 -7.98 -16.87
CA ARG A 304 2.77 -9.37 -16.82
C ARG A 304 3.85 -9.58 -15.77
N LEU A 305 4.85 -8.68 -15.70
CA LEU A 305 5.92 -8.73 -14.69
C LEU A 305 5.36 -8.63 -13.26
N ARG A 306 4.37 -7.77 -13.01
CA ARG A 306 3.71 -7.69 -11.70
C ARG A 306 2.99 -8.98 -11.33
N ARG A 307 2.29 -9.63 -12.27
CA ARG A 307 1.68 -10.94 -12.04
C ARG A 307 2.72 -12.02 -11.77
N CYS A 308 3.80 -12.07 -12.56
CA CYS A 308 4.91 -12.97 -12.27
C CYS A 308 5.50 -12.73 -10.88
N PHE A 309 5.65 -11.47 -10.48
CA PHE A 309 6.17 -11.12 -9.16
C PHE A 309 5.23 -11.65 -8.06
N ALA A 310 3.93 -11.40 -8.16
CA ALA A 310 2.94 -11.89 -7.21
C ALA A 310 2.98 -13.43 -7.09
N ASP A 311 2.98 -14.16 -8.22
CA ASP A 311 3.06 -15.62 -8.22
C ASP A 311 4.38 -16.15 -7.65
N ILE A 312 5.51 -15.44 -7.87
CA ILE A 312 6.83 -15.84 -7.39
C ILE A 312 6.95 -15.76 -5.88
N ILE A 313 6.31 -14.75 -5.27
CA ILE A 313 6.34 -14.55 -3.81
C ILE A 313 5.22 -15.26 -3.07
N ASP A 314 4.21 -15.77 -3.78
CA ASP A 314 3.10 -16.50 -3.19
C ASP A 314 3.55 -17.88 -2.66
N PRO A 315 3.37 -18.18 -1.36
CA PRO A 315 3.67 -19.48 -0.79
C PRO A 315 2.97 -20.65 -1.51
N ALA A 316 1.76 -20.45 -2.02
CA ALA A 316 1.03 -21.47 -2.76
C ALA A 316 1.72 -21.87 -4.07
N HIS A 317 2.56 -21.00 -4.62
CA HIS A 317 3.27 -21.19 -5.89
C HIS A 317 4.76 -21.54 -5.74
N GLN A 318 5.26 -21.76 -4.52
CA GLN A 318 6.68 -22.04 -4.28
C GLN A 318 7.20 -23.29 -5.00
N HIS A 319 6.34 -24.28 -5.23
CA HIS A 319 6.67 -25.54 -5.93
C HIS A 319 6.82 -25.36 -7.45
N ARG A 320 6.31 -24.26 -8.03
CA ARG A 320 6.36 -24.00 -9.48
C ARG A 320 7.76 -23.52 -9.87
N ARG A 321 8.24 -23.94 -11.05
CA ARG A 321 9.49 -23.41 -11.62
C ARG A 321 9.29 -21.94 -12.04
N LEU A 322 10.33 -21.13 -11.89
CA LEU A 322 10.28 -19.71 -12.29
C LEU A 322 9.99 -19.54 -13.78
N ALA A 323 10.53 -20.44 -14.62
CA ALA A 323 10.25 -20.50 -16.04
C ALA A 323 8.76 -20.76 -16.31
N ASP A 324 8.12 -21.69 -15.59
CA ASP A 324 6.70 -22.03 -15.77
C ASP A 324 5.79 -20.85 -15.42
N ILE A 325 6.15 -20.09 -14.36
CA ILE A 325 5.45 -18.85 -14.00
C ILE A 325 5.61 -17.81 -15.12
N ALA A 326 6.82 -17.62 -15.64
CA ALA A 326 7.07 -16.68 -16.73
C ALA A 326 6.28 -17.05 -18.00
N TYR A 327 6.30 -18.33 -18.40
CA TYR A 327 5.54 -18.82 -19.56
C TYR A 327 4.03 -18.65 -19.38
N ALA A 328 3.50 -18.95 -18.19
CA ALA A 328 2.08 -18.77 -17.89
C ALA A 328 1.61 -17.31 -18.09
N TRP A 329 2.50 -16.34 -17.87
CA TRP A 329 2.23 -14.92 -18.07
C TRP A 329 2.74 -14.38 -19.42
N GLY A 330 3.03 -15.27 -20.40
CA GLY A 330 3.32 -14.91 -21.78
C GLY A 330 4.72 -14.38 -22.03
N PHE A 331 5.70 -14.77 -21.22
CA PHE A 331 7.12 -14.61 -21.54
C PHE A 331 7.63 -15.87 -22.24
N ASN A 332 8.25 -15.71 -23.39
CA ASN A 332 8.74 -16.83 -24.22
C ASN A 332 10.24 -17.11 -24.06
N ASP A 333 10.94 -16.26 -23.31
CA ASP A 333 12.39 -16.32 -23.10
C ASP A 333 12.72 -16.05 -21.62
N GLU A 334 13.29 -17.06 -20.95
CA GLU A 334 13.64 -17.00 -19.52
C GLU A 334 14.74 -15.95 -19.25
N ALA A 335 15.72 -15.81 -20.14
CA ALA A 335 16.78 -14.83 -19.98
C ALA A 335 16.25 -13.40 -20.15
N GLY A 336 15.39 -13.19 -21.14
CA GLY A 336 14.69 -11.92 -21.37
C GLY A 336 13.75 -11.56 -20.21
N PHE A 337 13.01 -12.53 -19.69
CA PHE A 337 12.19 -12.36 -18.49
C PHE A 337 13.04 -11.93 -17.29
N SER A 338 14.13 -12.66 -16.99
CA SER A 338 14.99 -12.36 -15.83
C SER A 338 15.61 -10.96 -15.93
N ARG A 339 16.04 -10.52 -17.10
CA ARG A 339 16.55 -9.16 -17.33
C ARG A 339 15.46 -8.10 -17.13
N ALA A 340 14.26 -8.34 -17.69
CA ALA A 340 13.14 -7.42 -17.56
C ALA A 340 12.65 -7.32 -16.11
N PHE A 341 12.58 -8.45 -15.42
CA PHE A 341 12.20 -8.54 -14.01
C PHE A 341 13.20 -7.77 -13.12
N ARG A 342 14.52 -8.01 -13.31
CA ARG A 342 15.55 -7.28 -12.55
C ARG A 342 15.49 -5.77 -12.82
N ARG A 343 15.22 -5.35 -14.05
CA ARG A 343 15.06 -3.93 -14.39
C ARG A 343 13.85 -3.32 -13.69
N ALA A 344 12.73 -4.05 -13.61
CA ALA A 344 11.49 -3.57 -13.01
C ALA A 344 11.53 -3.53 -11.49
N PHE A 345 12.16 -4.54 -10.86
CA PHE A 345 12.08 -4.73 -9.40
C PHE A 345 13.43 -4.63 -8.66
N GLY A 346 14.52 -4.42 -9.38
CA GLY A 346 15.86 -4.29 -8.79
C GLY A 346 16.50 -5.59 -8.31
N LEU A 347 15.81 -6.75 -8.40
CA LEU A 347 16.30 -8.06 -7.97
C LEU A 347 15.91 -9.15 -8.97
N SER A 348 16.63 -10.29 -8.92
CA SER A 348 16.27 -11.42 -9.80
C SER A 348 15.00 -12.14 -9.32
N PRO A 349 14.29 -12.89 -10.21
CA PRO A 349 13.16 -13.72 -9.80
C PRO A 349 13.50 -14.71 -8.69
N ARG A 350 14.71 -15.27 -8.70
CA ARG A 350 15.21 -16.19 -7.67
C ARG A 350 15.42 -15.47 -6.32
N ASP A 351 15.97 -14.25 -6.35
CA ASP A 351 16.17 -13.45 -5.13
C ASP A 351 14.84 -12.99 -4.55
N ALA A 352 13.83 -12.68 -5.41
CA ALA A 352 12.48 -12.35 -4.97
C ALA A 352 11.85 -13.54 -4.22
N ARG A 353 11.93 -14.76 -4.79
CA ARG A 353 11.42 -15.97 -4.14
C ARG A 353 12.13 -16.24 -2.81
N ARG A 354 13.46 -16.13 -2.78
CA ARG A 354 14.22 -16.29 -1.54
C ARG A 354 13.81 -15.26 -0.49
N ALA A 355 13.72 -13.99 -0.85
CA ALA A 355 13.31 -12.93 0.07
C ALA A 355 11.90 -13.15 0.63
N ALA A 356 11.00 -13.74 -0.15
CA ALA A 356 9.67 -14.11 0.33
C ALA A 356 9.72 -15.32 1.29
N SER A 357 10.60 -16.27 1.03
CA SER A 357 10.80 -17.45 1.91
C SER A 357 11.54 -17.10 3.21
N ASP A 358 12.49 -16.16 3.14
CA ASP A 358 13.23 -15.64 4.32
C ASP A 358 12.39 -14.62 5.11
N GLY A 359 11.22 -14.24 4.60
CA GLY A 359 10.29 -13.29 5.24
C GLY A 359 9.63 -13.88 6.47
N LEU A 360 9.59 -13.10 7.55
CA LEU A 360 9.03 -13.33 8.90
C LEU A 360 9.01 -14.81 9.34
N PRO A 361 9.77 -15.18 10.35
CA PRO A 361 9.87 -16.57 10.82
C PRO A 361 8.47 -17.14 11.04
N ALA A 362 8.22 -18.34 10.50
CA ALA A 362 7.08 -19.13 10.88
C ALA A 362 7.17 -19.34 12.41
N ILE A 363 6.32 -18.68 13.16
CA ILE A 363 6.19 -19.00 14.58
C ILE A 363 5.54 -20.36 14.60
N GLY A 364 6.35 -21.41 14.85
CA GLY A 364 5.85 -22.72 15.19
C GLY A 364 4.93 -22.60 16.41
N ASP A 365 3.93 -23.46 16.50
CA ASP A 365 3.01 -23.58 17.65
C ASP A 365 3.70 -23.97 18.96
N ASP A 366 5.04 -24.04 19.00
CA ASP A 366 5.82 -24.33 20.20
C ASP A 366 6.08 -23.06 21.02
N ALA A 367 5.33 -22.94 22.11
CA ALA A 367 5.35 -21.87 23.10
C ALA A 367 6.54 -21.95 24.07
N SER A 368 7.73 -22.36 23.63
CA SER A 368 8.86 -22.51 24.55
C SER A 368 10.22 -22.22 23.89
N GLU A 369 10.45 -20.94 23.49
CA GLU A 369 11.81 -20.44 23.42
C GLU A 369 11.80 -18.91 23.42
N ILE A 370 12.77 -18.31 24.09
CA ILE A 370 13.02 -16.89 24.37
C ILE A 370 13.13 -16.13 23.03
N GLY A 371 12.01 -15.57 22.57
CA GLY A 371 11.88 -14.71 21.38
C GLY A 371 11.28 -13.36 21.78
N PRO A 372 11.22 -12.39 20.86
CA PRO A 372 10.75 -11.03 21.14
C PRO A 372 9.42 -11.01 21.91
N GLY A 373 9.31 -10.07 22.83
CA GLY A 373 8.24 -10.02 23.83
C GLY A 373 6.81 -9.97 23.25
N PRO A 374 5.76 -10.11 24.07
CA PRO A 374 4.36 -10.16 23.61
C PRO A 374 3.92 -8.97 22.76
N ARG A 375 4.65 -7.83 22.83
CA ARG A 375 4.38 -6.59 22.10
C ARG A 375 4.77 -6.68 20.62
N ASP A 376 5.85 -7.41 20.27
CA ASP A 376 6.31 -7.57 18.88
C ASP A 376 5.37 -8.46 18.05
N ARG A 377 4.64 -9.37 18.70
CA ARG A 377 3.73 -10.32 18.04
C ARG A 377 2.44 -9.68 17.50
N ALA A 378 2.07 -8.50 17.96
CA ALA A 378 0.80 -7.87 17.58
C ALA A 378 0.87 -7.25 16.18
N LEU A 379 1.98 -6.60 15.82
CA LEU A 379 2.18 -6.02 14.48
C LEU A 379 2.43 -7.11 13.45
N ASP A 380 3.18 -8.17 13.81
CA ASP A 380 3.36 -9.36 12.97
C ASP A 380 2.04 -10.07 12.67
N ARG A 381 1.12 -10.11 13.65
CA ARG A 381 -0.24 -10.63 13.46
C ARG A 381 -1.01 -9.79 12.46
N TRP A 382 -0.87 -8.47 12.55
CA TRP A 382 -1.51 -7.51 11.66
C TRP A 382 -0.97 -7.60 10.22
N ILE A 383 0.36 -7.66 10.02
CA ILE A 383 0.94 -7.89 8.68
C ILE A 383 0.47 -9.24 8.10
N ARG A 384 0.36 -10.27 8.93
CA ARG A 384 -0.20 -11.57 8.51
C ARG A 384 -1.67 -11.48 8.14
N HIS A 385 -2.45 -10.70 8.88
CA HIS A 385 -3.86 -10.45 8.55
C HIS A 385 -3.98 -9.76 7.19
N LEU A 386 -3.21 -8.70 6.95
CA LEU A 386 -3.16 -8.03 5.65
C LEU A 386 -2.77 -8.97 4.50
N ARG A 387 -1.89 -9.94 4.73
CA ARG A 387 -1.54 -10.94 3.70
C ARG A 387 -2.65 -11.93 3.40
N ALA A 388 -3.56 -12.13 4.33
CA ALA A 388 -4.68 -13.07 4.21
C ALA A 388 -5.93 -12.43 3.57
N LEU A 389 -5.98 -11.09 3.49
CA LEU A 389 -7.00 -10.31 2.78
C LEU A 389 -6.69 -10.23 1.28
#